data_9e69d1f9344328aa522f759349cadc7f
#
_entry.id   9e69d1f9344328aa522f759349cadc7f
#
_cell.length_a   1.000
_cell.length_b   1.000
_cell.length_c   1.000
_cell.angle_alpha   90.00
_cell.angle_beta   90.00
_cell.angle_gamma   90.00
#
_symmetry.space_group_name_H-M   'P 1'
#
loop_
_entity.id
_entity.type
_entity.pdbx_description
1 polymer ?
#
loop_
_entity_poly.entity_id
_entity_poly.type
_entity_poly.pdbx_seq_one_letter_code
_entity_poly.pdbx_strand_id
1 'polypeptide(L)'
;MPDQAPQVSLLYMAGGAVGTLYLSPDIDLSDSRASKRWGFLSLLWEPYRALHPHRGASHSWVYGPLSRLLYLLFPAFVLLLVLGVDPAPLLAPLLDLKVSVPALAGYLFSQWAHLVQDGVEFRVV
;
A
#
# COMPACT_ATOMS: atom_id res chain seq x y z
N MET A 1 0.00 19.06 20.30
CA MET A 1 -0.62 20.21 19.65
C MET A 1 -2.02 19.85 19.20
N PRO A 2 -3.05 20.49 19.74
CA PRO A 2 -4.43 20.12 19.39
C PRO A 2 -4.72 20.25 17.90
N ASP A 3 -4.09 21.21 17.22
CA ASP A 3 -4.35 21.50 15.82
C ASP A 3 -3.85 20.39 14.88
N GLN A 4 -2.96 19.50 15.37
CA GLN A 4 -2.41 18.41 14.57
C GLN A 4 -3.24 17.13 14.66
N ALA A 5 -4.10 17.01 15.68
CA ALA A 5 -4.88 15.80 15.88
C ALA A 5 -5.82 15.48 14.70
N PRO A 6 -6.56 16.46 14.11
CA PRO A 6 -7.40 16.16 12.95
C PRO A 6 -6.59 15.70 11.74
N GLN A 7 -5.40 16.29 11.51
CA GLN A 7 -4.53 15.90 10.41
C GLN A 7 -4.01 14.47 10.59
N VAL A 8 -3.59 14.12 11.80
CA VAL A 8 -3.12 12.77 12.13
C VAL A 8 -4.23 11.76 11.86
N SER A 9 -5.44 12.04 12.32
CA SER A 9 -6.59 11.16 12.12
C SER A 9 -6.92 10.98 10.64
N LEU A 10 -6.91 12.09 9.88
CA LEU A 10 -7.19 12.03 8.44
C LEU A 10 -6.12 11.22 7.70
N LEU A 11 -4.85 11.41 8.04
CA LEU A 11 -3.76 10.67 7.41
C LEU A 11 -3.83 9.18 7.75
N TYR A 12 -4.15 8.84 9.00
CA TYR A 12 -4.33 7.47 9.41
C TYR A 12 -5.47 6.80 8.63
N MET A 13 -6.61 7.49 8.53
CA MET A 13 -7.77 6.98 7.80
C MET A 13 -7.49 6.86 6.31
N ALA A 14 -6.77 7.83 5.73
CA ALA A 14 -6.41 7.78 4.32
C ALA A 14 -5.49 6.60 4.02
N GLY A 15 -4.47 6.36 4.85
CA GLY A 15 -3.59 5.21 4.71
C GLY A 15 -4.36 3.90 4.84
N GLY A 16 -5.26 3.81 5.81
CA GLY A 16 -6.12 2.65 5.99
C GLY A 16 -7.04 2.40 4.81
N ALA A 17 -7.63 3.46 4.27
CA ALA A 17 -8.52 3.35 3.11
C ALA A 17 -7.77 2.85 1.88
N VAL A 18 -6.58 3.40 1.61
CA VAL A 18 -5.74 2.95 0.48
C VAL A 18 -5.39 1.48 0.66
N GLY A 19 -4.96 1.09 1.86
CA GLY A 19 -4.61 -0.30 2.14
C GLY A 19 -5.77 -1.26 2.00
N THR A 20 -6.95 -0.86 2.48
CA THR A 20 -8.14 -1.72 2.43
C THR A 20 -8.71 -1.84 1.01
N LEU A 21 -8.81 -0.71 0.31
CA LEU A 21 -9.55 -0.65 -0.96
C LEU A 21 -8.68 -1.02 -2.16
N TYR A 22 -7.40 -0.66 -2.16
CA TYR A 22 -6.55 -0.77 -3.35
C TYR A 22 -5.31 -1.62 -3.16
N LEU A 23 -4.73 -1.66 -1.97
CA LEU A 23 -3.49 -2.38 -1.69
C LEU A 23 -3.70 -3.53 -0.71
N SER A 24 -4.89 -4.11 -0.70
CA SER A 24 -5.21 -5.28 0.11
C SER A 24 -4.30 -6.46 -0.24
N PRO A 25 -4.01 -7.37 0.72
CA PRO A 25 -3.32 -8.62 0.40
C PRO A 25 -3.98 -9.42 -0.72
N ASP A 26 -5.28 -9.26 -0.92
CA ASP A 26 -6.02 -9.97 -1.98
C ASP A 26 -5.72 -9.43 -3.38
N ILE A 27 -4.86 -8.42 -3.53
CA ILE A 27 -4.43 -7.94 -4.85
C ILE A 27 -3.73 -9.04 -5.65
N ASP A 28 -3.24 -10.08 -4.99
CA ASP A 28 -2.67 -11.25 -5.65
C ASP A 28 -3.70 -12.11 -6.38
N LEU A 29 -4.98 -11.86 -6.19
CA LEU A 29 -6.08 -12.45 -6.95
C LEU A 29 -6.65 -11.44 -7.93
N SER A 30 -6.66 -11.77 -9.23
CA SER A 30 -7.13 -10.85 -10.25
C SER A 30 -8.61 -10.55 -10.17
N ASP A 31 -9.42 -11.43 -9.59
CA ASP A 31 -10.86 -11.26 -9.46
C ASP A 31 -11.29 -10.75 -8.08
N SER A 32 -10.35 -10.40 -7.20
CA SER A 32 -10.66 -9.82 -5.90
C SER A 32 -11.25 -8.41 -6.04
N ARG A 33 -11.93 -7.94 -4.99
CA ARG A 33 -12.47 -6.58 -4.97
C ARG A 33 -11.39 -5.52 -5.11
N ALA A 34 -10.24 -5.72 -4.47
CA ALA A 34 -9.12 -4.79 -4.58
C ALA A 34 -8.63 -4.70 -6.02
N SER A 35 -8.44 -5.84 -6.70
CA SER A 35 -8.01 -5.87 -8.09
C SER A 35 -9.05 -5.24 -9.02
N LYS A 36 -10.34 -5.50 -8.79
CA LYS A 36 -11.41 -4.93 -9.60
C LYS A 36 -11.51 -3.42 -9.49
N ARG A 37 -11.15 -2.84 -8.34
CA ARG A 37 -11.14 -1.40 -8.16
C ARG A 37 -10.10 -0.70 -9.04
N TRP A 38 -9.04 -1.40 -9.42
CA TRP A 38 -8.04 -0.88 -10.34
C TRP A 38 -8.54 -0.82 -11.78
N GLY A 39 -9.65 -1.51 -12.12
CA GLY A 39 -10.17 -1.58 -13.48
C GLY A 39 -9.14 -2.17 -14.42
N PHE A 40 -8.95 -1.56 -15.61
CA PHE A 40 -7.95 -2.05 -16.56
C PHE A 40 -6.51 -1.91 -16.01
N LEU A 41 -6.27 -1.01 -15.07
CA LEU A 41 -4.95 -0.85 -14.45
C LEU A 41 -4.58 -2.05 -13.58
N SER A 42 -5.52 -2.96 -13.31
CA SER A 42 -5.19 -4.19 -12.59
C SER A 42 -4.16 -5.03 -13.34
N LEU A 43 -4.01 -4.83 -14.64
CA LEU A 43 -2.96 -5.49 -15.42
C LEU A 43 -1.56 -5.12 -14.95
N LEU A 44 -1.38 -3.96 -14.33
CA LEU A 44 -0.09 -3.57 -13.74
C LEU A 44 0.35 -4.52 -12.63
N TRP A 45 -0.61 -5.23 -12.01
CA TRP A 45 -0.34 -6.15 -10.92
C TRP A 45 -0.04 -7.57 -11.38
N GLU A 46 -0.16 -7.86 -12.68
CA GLU A 46 0.10 -9.23 -13.18
C GLU A 46 1.51 -9.72 -12.86
N PRO A 47 2.59 -8.94 -13.07
CA PRO A 47 3.92 -9.41 -12.68
C PRO A 47 4.03 -9.64 -11.17
N TYR A 48 3.40 -8.80 -10.36
CA TYR A 48 3.36 -8.99 -8.91
C TYR A 48 2.66 -10.29 -8.56
N ARG A 49 1.50 -10.57 -9.17
CA ARG A 49 0.75 -11.80 -8.94
C ARG A 49 1.52 -13.05 -9.33
N ALA A 50 2.28 -12.96 -10.42
CA ALA A 50 3.10 -14.08 -10.88
C ALA A 50 4.20 -14.42 -9.87
N LEU A 51 4.77 -13.42 -9.19
CA LEU A 51 5.82 -13.61 -8.20
C LEU A 51 5.26 -13.90 -6.79
N HIS A 52 3.98 -13.60 -6.55
CA HIS A 52 3.36 -13.67 -5.21
C HIS A 52 2.05 -14.45 -5.29
N PRO A 53 2.11 -15.80 -5.27
CA PRO A 53 0.89 -16.62 -5.28
C PRO A 53 -0.04 -16.27 -4.11
N HIS A 54 -1.33 -16.50 -4.30
CA HIS A 54 -2.32 -16.19 -3.27
C HIS A 54 -1.96 -16.87 -1.95
N ARG A 55 -2.03 -16.09 -0.87
CA ARG A 55 -1.65 -16.50 0.49
C ARG A 55 -0.19 -16.90 0.64
N GLY A 56 0.65 -16.56 -0.34
CA GLY A 56 2.10 -16.64 -0.21
C GLY A 56 2.68 -15.42 0.49
N ALA A 57 3.83 -14.93 0.02
CA ALA A 57 4.53 -13.79 0.63
C ALA A 57 3.68 -12.52 0.66
N SER A 58 2.72 -12.36 -0.27
CA SER A 58 1.79 -11.23 -0.30
C SER A 58 0.93 -11.16 0.97
N HIS A 59 0.69 -12.27 1.64
CA HIS A 59 -0.08 -12.34 2.87
C HIS A 59 0.82 -12.38 4.12
N SER A 60 2.09 -12.02 3.99
CA SER A 60 2.96 -11.85 5.14
C SER A 60 2.68 -10.51 5.84
N TRP A 61 3.11 -10.38 7.09
CA TRP A 61 2.76 -9.22 7.91
C TRP A 61 3.60 -7.99 7.62
N VAL A 62 4.84 -8.18 7.15
CA VAL A 62 5.75 -7.07 6.87
C VAL A 62 6.08 -7.00 5.38
N TYR A 63 6.57 -8.10 4.81
CA TYR A 63 6.96 -8.11 3.39
C TYR A 63 5.78 -7.81 2.47
N GLY A 64 4.60 -8.39 2.73
CA GLY A 64 3.43 -8.20 1.88
C GLY A 64 3.05 -6.74 1.72
N PRO A 65 2.72 -6.02 2.83
CA PRO A 65 2.37 -4.61 2.73
C PRO A 65 3.46 -3.76 2.11
N LEU A 66 4.72 -3.96 2.51
CA LEU A 66 5.84 -3.16 2.00
C LEU A 66 6.12 -3.45 0.54
N SER A 67 6.03 -4.71 0.11
CA SER A 67 6.28 -5.09 -1.28
C SER A 67 5.24 -4.45 -2.21
N ARG A 68 3.97 -4.43 -1.82
CA ARG A 68 2.92 -3.81 -2.61
C ARG A 68 3.14 -2.31 -2.75
N LEU A 69 3.50 -1.67 -1.66
CA LEU A 69 3.74 -0.23 -1.66
C LEU A 69 4.94 0.13 -2.54
N LEU A 70 6.06 -0.60 -2.39
CA LEU A 70 7.26 -0.37 -3.17
C LEU A 70 7.06 -0.72 -4.65
N TYR A 71 6.31 -1.78 -4.93
CA TYR A 71 5.99 -2.16 -6.31
C TYR A 71 5.26 -1.03 -7.05
N LEU A 72 4.41 -0.30 -6.33
CA LEU A 72 3.67 0.81 -6.90
C LEU A 72 4.50 2.09 -6.99
N LEU A 73 5.28 2.40 -5.95
CA LEU A 73 6.03 3.65 -5.87
C LEU A 73 7.24 3.69 -6.80
N PHE A 74 7.95 2.56 -6.95
CA PHE A 74 9.18 2.54 -7.72
C PHE A 74 8.94 2.86 -9.21
N PRO A 75 7.99 2.18 -9.90
CA PRO A 75 7.71 2.52 -11.30
C PRO A 75 7.20 3.95 -11.47
N ALA A 76 6.39 4.44 -10.52
CA ALA A 76 5.90 5.80 -10.56
C ALA A 76 7.05 6.81 -10.48
N PHE A 77 8.03 6.57 -9.62
CA PHE A 77 9.22 7.41 -9.49
C PHE A 77 10.02 7.41 -10.79
N VAL A 78 10.26 6.24 -11.37
CA VAL A 78 10.99 6.11 -12.65
C VAL A 78 10.25 6.85 -13.77
N LEU A 79 8.92 6.73 -13.82
CA LEU A 79 8.12 7.41 -14.84
C LEU A 79 8.26 8.93 -14.73
N LEU A 80 8.24 9.48 -13.52
CA LEU A 80 8.43 10.92 -13.32
C LEU A 80 9.80 11.38 -13.84
N LEU A 81 10.85 10.61 -13.58
CA LEU A 81 12.18 10.94 -14.07
C LEU A 81 12.25 10.91 -15.59
N VAL A 82 11.62 9.91 -16.22
CA VAL A 82 11.60 9.78 -17.69
C VAL A 82 10.86 10.95 -18.32
N LEU A 83 9.76 11.41 -17.71
CA LEU A 83 8.98 12.53 -18.19
C LEU A 83 9.63 13.89 -17.90
N GLY A 84 10.76 13.92 -17.21
CA GLY A 84 11.44 15.16 -16.84
C GLY A 84 10.77 15.92 -15.71
N VAL A 85 9.89 15.28 -14.96
CA VAL A 85 9.24 15.88 -13.79
C VAL A 85 10.14 15.68 -12.58
N ASP A 86 10.41 16.76 -11.83
CA ASP A 86 11.17 16.68 -10.58
C ASP A 86 10.30 16.01 -9.53
N PRO A 87 10.70 14.83 -8.98
CA PRO A 87 9.91 14.17 -7.96
C PRO A 87 10.05 14.78 -6.57
N ALA A 88 11.01 15.68 -6.35
CA ALA A 88 11.31 16.22 -5.02
C ALA A 88 10.09 16.87 -4.35
N PRO A 89 9.28 17.71 -5.02
CA PRO A 89 8.09 18.29 -4.39
C PRO A 89 7.05 17.24 -3.98
N LEU A 90 6.98 16.12 -4.71
CA LEU A 90 6.05 15.04 -4.40
C LEU A 90 6.56 14.15 -3.26
N LEU A 91 7.89 14.02 -3.14
CA LEU A 91 8.51 13.22 -2.10
C LEU A 91 8.65 13.96 -0.78
N ALA A 92 8.70 15.30 -0.80
CA ALA A 92 8.90 16.09 0.40
C ALA A 92 7.89 15.77 1.52
N PRO A 93 6.56 15.65 1.24
CA PRO A 93 5.60 15.26 2.28
C PRO A 93 5.86 13.87 2.83
N LEU A 94 6.38 12.94 2.03
CA LEU A 94 6.67 11.58 2.47
C LEU A 94 7.89 11.53 3.41
N LEU A 95 8.78 12.51 3.32
CA LEU A 95 9.92 12.63 4.22
C LEU A 95 9.55 13.30 5.54
N ASP A 96 8.39 13.95 5.62
CA ASP A 96 7.89 14.52 6.85
C ASP A 96 7.22 13.43 7.69
N LEU A 97 7.80 13.13 8.83
CA LEU A 97 7.29 12.08 9.71
C LEU A 97 5.89 12.38 10.24
N LYS A 98 5.50 13.64 10.30
CA LYS A 98 4.13 14.01 10.72
C LYS A 98 3.08 13.58 9.70
N VAL A 99 3.48 13.40 8.44
CA VAL A 99 2.61 12.93 7.37
C VAL A 99 2.76 11.43 7.17
N SER A 100 4.00 10.94 7.05
CA SER A 100 4.26 9.56 6.68
C SER A 100 3.92 8.57 7.78
N VAL A 101 4.20 8.90 9.04
CA VAL A 101 3.97 7.97 10.15
C VAL A 101 2.49 7.65 10.31
N PRO A 102 1.57 8.64 10.42
CA PRO A 102 0.14 8.31 10.54
C PRO A 102 -0.40 7.56 9.31
N ALA A 103 -0.03 7.99 8.11
CA ALA A 103 -0.50 7.34 6.88
C ALA A 103 -0.01 5.89 6.81
N LEU A 104 1.26 5.66 7.11
CA LEU A 104 1.83 4.31 7.11
C LEU A 104 1.22 3.45 8.21
N ALA A 105 0.99 4.01 9.39
CA ALA A 105 0.35 3.30 10.50
C ALA A 105 -1.05 2.83 10.10
N GLY A 106 -1.86 3.69 9.49
CA GLY A 106 -3.18 3.32 9.00
C GLY A 106 -3.12 2.25 7.93
N TYR A 107 -2.18 2.39 6.99
CA TYR A 107 -1.97 1.40 5.94
C TYR A 107 -1.61 0.03 6.53
N LEU A 108 -0.62 -0.04 7.41
CA LEU A 108 -0.18 -1.30 8.02
C LEU A 108 -1.29 -1.91 8.87
N PHE A 109 -2.00 -1.09 9.64
CA PHE A 109 -3.10 -1.60 10.46
C PHE A 109 -4.19 -2.24 9.60
N SER A 110 -4.53 -1.62 8.47
CA SER A 110 -5.54 -2.18 7.57
C SER A 110 -5.10 -3.53 6.99
N GLN A 111 -3.82 -3.66 6.66
CA GLN A 111 -3.27 -4.92 6.16
C GLN A 111 -3.31 -6.00 7.25
N TRP A 112 -2.92 -5.65 8.46
CA TRP A 112 -2.91 -6.60 9.57
C TRP A 112 -4.32 -7.03 9.95
N ALA A 113 -5.28 -6.11 9.95
CA ALA A 113 -6.68 -6.44 10.22
C ALA A 113 -7.21 -7.45 9.19
N HIS A 114 -6.87 -7.25 7.92
CA HIS A 114 -7.25 -8.19 6.86
C HIS A 114 -6.65 -9.58 7.10
N LEU A 115 -5.36 -9.64 7.46
CA LEU A 115 -4.68 -10.90 7.70
C LEU A 115 -5.27 -11.64 8.92
N VAL A 116 -5.63 -10.90 9.96
CA VAL A 116 -6.30 -11.50 11.13
C VAL A 116 -7.65 -12.09 10.73
N GLN A 117 -8.42 -11.39 9.91
CA GLN A 117 -9.71 -11.89 9.41
C GLN A 117 -9.55 -13.16 8.59
N ASP A 118 -8.45 -13.25 7.83
CA ASP A 118 -8.15 -14.44 7.02
C ASP A 118 -7.53 -15.59 7.85
N GLY A 119 -7.28 -15.38 9.13
CA GLY A 119 -6.66 -16.39 10.00
C GLY A 119 -5.20 -16.67 9.68
N VAL A 120 -4.51 -15.71 9.09
CA VAL A 120 -3.10 -15.86 8.73
C VAL A 120 -2.23 -15.73 9.99
N GLU A 121 -1.35 -16.71 10.21
CA GLU A 121 -0.40 -16.65 11.31
C GLU A 121 0.61 -15.52 11.10
N PHE A 122 1.12 -14.97 12.20
CA PHE A 122 2.13 -13.91 12.12
C PHE A 122 3.39 -14.47 11.45
N ARG A 123 3.85 -13.76 10.41
CA ARG A 123 5.11 -14.04 9.73
C ARG A 123 5.59 -12.77 9.03
N VAL A 124 6.89 -12.59 9.01
CA VAL A 124 7.51 -11.42 8.39
C VAL A 124 7.53 -11.53 6.86
N VAL A 125 7.75 -12.72 6.38
CA VAL A 125 7.91 -12.97 4.93
C VAL A 125 6.95 -14.03 4.43
#